data_e860a1041809e857652a4bbe230e0bbc
#
_entry.id   e860a1041809e857652a4bbe230e0bbc
#
_cell.length_a   1.000
_cell.length_b   1.000
_cell.length_c   1.000
_cell.angle_alpha   90.00
_cell.angle_beta   90.00
_cell.angle_gamma   90.00
#
_symmetry.space_group_name_H-M   'P 1'
#
loop_
_entity.id
_entity.type
_entity.pdbx_description
1 polymer ?
#
loop_
_entity_poly.entity_id
_entity_poly.type
_entity_poly.pdbx_seq_one_letter_code
_entity_poly.pdbx_strand_id
1 'polypeptide(L)'
;AYEISACVVAWEMCIREQPQPVGMSGQTNETQEDDALARWHTEPLGPVIGRVGERREQFTTDVEGFDVKPLYTAADTVGEAVSNLPGEPPFTRGIYPSMYRSRLWTMRQYAGMGTAAETNERFRYLIDSGSTGLSLAFDLPTQRGYDSDAAIAAGEVGRSGVAIDTIDDMARVFDGLDLGAVSTSMTINAPAGVLLAMYVALGDAQGVDRSELRGTIQNDILKEYIARNLYIYPPADSLRLIADTIGFCAAEVPRFNPISISGYHIREAGSTAVQEVGFTFANAITYLDAAEAAGLDIARIAPRISFFFSADSNLLEEVAKFRAARQLWASLVADRYGVTDPAARRLRFHTQTAGSTLTAQQVDNNIVRVAYQALAAVLGGTQSLHTNGKDEALALPTEQAVHTALRTQQILAEETGVADTVDPLGGSYYIESLTTQIDEAARELLAQIETRGGMLASIEAGWVQRQIQDVAFARQAAIDAGDRTIVGVNAYTDGDEAHMDIAEADPQMEAAQV
;
A
#
# COMPACT_ATOMS: atom_id res chain seq x y z
N ALA A 1 55.99 16.77 -11.17
CA ALA A 1 55.95 16.23 -12.51
C ALA A 1 56.89 15.01 -12.65
N TYR A 2 56.77 14.04 -11.80
CA TYR A 2 57.43 12.72 -11.95
C TYR A 2 56.75 11.79 -10.93
N GLU A 3 55.65 11.14 -11.33
CA GLU A 3 55.07 9.99 -10.59
C GLU A 3 53.75 9.45 -11.22
N ILE A 4 53.44 9.79 -12.47
CA ILE A 4 52.22 9.27 -13.14
C ILE A 4 52.56 8.22 -14.23
N SER A 5 53.85 7.90 -14.45
CA SER A 5 54.25 7.04 -15.56
C SER A 5 54.37 5.54 -15.23
N ALA A 6 54.26 5.13 -13.97
CA ALA A 6 54.40 3.75 -13.54
C ALA A 6 53.07 2.96 -13.44
N CYS A 7 51.92 3.65 -13.31
CA CYS A 7 50.62 3.01 -13.21
C CYS A 7 49.98 2.64 -14.57
N VAL A 8 50.36 3.29 -15.65
CA VAL A 8 49.77 3.02 -16.98
C VAL A 8 50.36 1.78 -17.63
N VAL A 9 51.60 1.42 -17.33
CA VAL A 9 52.26 0.23 -17.92
C VAL A 9 51.82 -1.08 -17.26
N ALA A 10 51.31 -1.03 -16.01
CA ALA A 10 50.78 -2.21 -15.34
C ALA A 10 49.34 -2.58 -15.77
N TRP A 11 48.62 -1.65 -16.38
CA TRP A 11 47.24 -1.87 -16.83
C TRP A 11 47.16 -2.53 -18.23
N GLU A 12 48.15 -2.33 -19.07
CA GLU A 12 48.17 -2.94 -20.42
C GLU A 12 48.62 -4.42 -20.43
N MET A 13 49.23 -4.94 -19.38
CA MET A 13 49.62 -6.36 -19.29
C MET A 13 48.49 -7.29 -18.74
N CYS A 14 47.43 -6.78 -18.19
CA CYS A 14 46.29 -7.60 -17.69
C CYS A 14 45.19 -7.88 -18.73
N ILE A 15 45.27 -7.36 -19.95
CA ILE A 15 44.20 -7.52 -20.97
C ILE A 15 44.49 -8.67 -21.97
N ARG A 16 45.51 -9.48 -21.78
CA ARG A 16 45.92 -10.49 -22.79
C ARG A 16 45.63 -11.95 -22.45
N GLU A 17 44.75 -12.27 -21.50
CA GLU A 17 44.23 -13.64 -21.42
C GLU A 17 42.74 -13.61 -21.07
N GLN A 18 41.89 -13.41 -22.08
CA GLN A 18 40.50 -13.83 -21.96
C GLN A 18 40.42 -15.34 -22.19
N PRO A 19 39.96 -16.15 -21.25
CA PRO A 19 39.63 -17.54 -21.53
C PRO A 19 38.43 -17.56 -22.50
N GLN A 20 38.51 -18.39 -23.52
CA GLN A 20 37.42 -18.66 -24.45
C GLN A 20 36.18 -19.16 -23.68
N PRO A 21 34.97 -18.81 -24.08
CA PRO A 21 33.76 -19.32 -23.41
C PRO A 21 33.70 -20.83 -23.62
N VAL A 22 33.91 -21.56 -22.55
CA VAL A 22 33.60 -23.00 -22.49
C VAL A 22 32.07 -23.10 -22.55
N GLY A 23 31.55 -23.75 -23.59
CA GLY A 23 30.14 -24.07 -23.71
C GLY A 23 29.72 -24.97 -22.54
N MET A 24 29.07 -24.39 -21.54
CA MET A 24 28.53 -25.13 -20.41
C MET A 24 27.12 -25.65 -20.77
N SER A 25 26.98 -26.97 -20.80
CA SER A 25 25.69 -27.63 -20.89
C SER A 25 24.94 -27.42 -19.56
N GLY A 26 23.70 -26.90 -19.60
CA GLY A 26 22.92 -26.52 -18.40
C GLY A 26 22.65 -27.65 -17.40
N GLN A 27 22.84 -28.89 -17.73
CA GLN A 27 22.62 -30.05 -16.85
C GLN A 27 23.73 -30.32 -15.81
N THR A 28 24.92 -29.77 -16.01
CA THR A 28 26.07 -29.98 -15.09
C THR A 28 26.09 -28.97 -13.94
N ASN A 29 25.36 -27.85 -14.01
CA ASN A 29 25.33 -26.84 -12.95
C ASN A 29 24.35 -27.17 -11.84
N GLU A 30 23.16 -27.69 -12.15
CA GLU A 30 22.13 -28.02 -11.14
C GLU A 30 22.61 -29.11 -10.17
N THR A 31 23.20 -30.19 -10.66
CA THR A 31 23.73 -31.26 -9.80
C THR A 31 24.88 -30.81 -8.91
N GLN A 32 25.71 -29.86 -9.35
CA GLN A 32 26.81 -29.31 -8.54
C GLN A 32 26.31 -28.33 -7.46
N GLU A 33 25.26 -27.58 -7.73
CA GLU A 33 24.62 -26.71 -6.73
C GLU A 33 23.89 -27.53 -5.66
N ASP A 34 23.15 -28.57 -6.03
CA ASP A 34 22.48 -29.48 -5.10
C ASP A 34 23.49 -30.20 -4.19
N ASP A 35 24.60 -30.69 -4.72
CA ASP A 35 25.68 -31.32 -3.96
C ASP A 35 26.36 -30.30 -3.02
N ALA A 36 26.55 -29.06 -3.45
CA ALA A 36 27.13 -28.00 -2.63
C ALA A 36 26.18 -27.58 -1.49
N LEU A 37 24.88 -27.49 -1.76
CA LEU A 37 23.87 -27.18 -0.76
C LEU A 37 23.70 -28.30 0.28
N ALA A 38 23.67 -29.55 -0.17
CA ALA A 38 23.62 -30.73 0.72
C ALA A 38 24.85 -30.80 1.63
N ARG A 39 26.03 -30.55 1.07
CA ARG A 39 27.27 -30.44 1.86
C ARG A 39 27.21 -29.30 2.86
N TRP A 40 26.71 -28.13 2.46
CA TRP A 40 26.59 -26.96 3.36
C TRP A 40 25.66 -27.26 4.54
N HIS A 41 24.55 -27.96 4.29
CA HIS A 41 23.65 -28.37 5.37
C HIS A 41 24.30 -29.33 6.38
N THR A 42 25.12 -30.28 5.88
CA THR A 42 25.71 -31.33 6.73
C THR A 42 27.03 -30.92 7.40
N GLU A 43 27.89 -30.19 6.68
CA GLU A 43 29.23 -29.87 7.16
C GLU A 43 29.33 -28.55 7.92
N PRO A 44 28.98 -27.37 7.32
CA PRO A 44 29.04 -26.10 8.07
C PRO A 44 27.83 -25.84 8.97
N LEU A 45 26.59 -26.05 8.49
CA LEU A 45 25.38 -25.67 9.24
C LEU A 45 25.04 -26.68 10.35
N GLY A 46 25.02 -27.97 10.03
CA GLY A 46 24.63 -29.04 10.97
C GLY A 46 25.37 -29.02 12.32
N PRO A 47 26.70 -28.93 12.33
CA PRO A 47 27.46 -28.83 13.57
C PRO A 47 27.17 -27.54 14.37
N VAL A 48 26.84 -26.43 13.73
CA VAL A 48 26.47 -25.18 14.41
C VAL A 48 25.11 -25.35 15.07
N ILE A 49 24.10 -25.81 14.32
CA ILE A 49 22.75 -26.05 14.86
C ILE A 49 22.81 -27.12 15.99
N GLY A 50 23.55 -28.21 15.79
CA GLY A 50 23.70 -29.24 16.79
C GLY A 50 24.34 -28.78 18.12
N ARG A 51 25.14 -27.72 18.08
CA ARG A 51 25.81 -27.16 19.26
C ARG A 51 25.03 -26.03 19.96
N VAL A 52 24.42 -25.12 19.21
CA VAL A 52 23.77 -23.90 19.75
C VAL A 52 22.26 -23.88 19.58
N GLY A 53 21.71 -24.78 18.76
CA GLY A 53 20.32 -24.79 18.38
C GLY A 53 19.98 -23.66 17.39
N GLU A 54 18.80 -23.69 16.88
CA GLU A 54 18.18 -22.54 16.19
C GLU A 54 17.39 -21.70 17.18
N ARG A 55 17.22 -20.45 16.89
CA ARG A 55 16.52 -19.47 17.73
C ARG A 55 15.01 -19.76 17.85
N ARG A 56 14.45 -20.50 16.89
CA ARG A 56 13.06 -20.97 16.81
C ARG A 56 13.04 -22.36 16.22
N GLU A 57 11.99 -23.12 16.51
CA GLU A 57 11.77 -24.45 15.90
C GLU A 57 11.39 -24.35 14.44
N GLN A 58 10.67 -23.30 14.06
CA GLN A 58 10.27 -23.03 12.70
C GLN A 58 10.38 -21.53 12.38
N PHE A 59 10.81 -21.21 11.16
CA PHE A 59 10.85 -19.85 10.64
C PHE A 59 9.81 -19.73 9.52
N THR A 60 8.85 -18.83 9.72
CA THR A 60 7.79 -18.52 8.75
C THR A 60 7.69 -17.02 8.52
N THR A 61 7.04 -16.60 7.42
CA THR A 61 6.85 -15.18 7.13
C THR A 61 5.86 -14.56 8.11
N ASP A 62 4.58 -14.75 8.00
CA ASP A 62 3.59 -14.22 8.96
C ASP A 62 2.71 -15.37 9.49
N VAL A 63 1.57 -15.13 10.09
CA VAL A 63 0.71 -16.11 10.79
C VAL A 63 0.31 -17.30 9.91
N GLU A 64 0.08 -17.10 8.61
CA GLU A 64 -0.10 -18.17 7.63
C GLU A 64 1.18 -18.52 6.90
N GLY A 65 2.31 -18.11 7.44
CA GLY A 65 3.54 -17.86 6.76
C GLY A 65 4.10 -19.00 5.95
N PHE A 66 4.68 -18.61 4.86
CA PHE A 66 5.53 -19.50 4.08
C PHE A 66 6.75 -19.89 4.89
N ASP A 67 7.17 -21.14 4.80
CA ASP A 67 8.39 -21.61 5.45
C ASP A 67 9.60 -20.85 4.90
N VAL A 68 10.44 -20.37 5.82
CA VAL A 68 11.67 -19.67 5.48
C VAL A 68 12.85 -20.62 5.66
N LYS A 69 13.49 -20.95 4.54
CA LYS A 69 14.69 -21.80 4.51
C LYS A 69 15.89 -21.08 5.11
N PRO A 70 16.86 -21.81 5.68
CA PRO A 70 18.13 -21.24 6.15
C PRO A 70 18.93 -20.52 5.05
N LEU A 71 18.80 -20.97 3.79
CA LEU A 71 19.46 -20.42 2.63
C LEU A 71 18.59 -20.61 1.38
N TYR A 72 18.58 -19.59 0.51
CA TYR A 72 17.98 -19.64 -0.82
C TYR A 72 19.08 -19.59 -1.89
N THR A 73 18.89 -20.34 -2.96
CA THR A 73 19.82 -20.46 -4.09
C THR A 73 19.10 -20.22 -5.41
N ALA A 74 19.81 -20.32 -6.52
CA ALA A 74 19.21 -20.21 -7.86
C ALA A 74 18.11 -21.27 -8.10
N ALA A 75 18.22 -22.45 -7.46
CA ALA A 75 17.22 -23.51 -7.55
C ALA A 75 15.86 -23.16 -6.89
N ASP A 76 15.83 -22.15 -6.03
CA ASP A 76 14.60 -21.67 -5.40
C ASP A 76 13.85 -20.64 -6.24
N THR A 77 14.42 -20.22 -7.36
CA THR A 77 13.78 -19.30 -8.30
C THR A 77 13.19 -20.08 -9.47
N VAL A 78 11.87 -20.01 -9.64
CA VAL A 78 11.18 -20.68 -10.74
C VAL A 78 11.05 -19.73 -11.92
N GLY A 79 11.66 -20.08 -13.07
CA GLY A 79 11.37 -19.49 -14.36
C GLY A 79 11.94 -18.09 -14.59
N GLU A 80 11.31 -17.38 -15.51
CA GLU A 80 11.75 -16.10 -16.11
C GLU A 80 11.70 -14.87 -15.19
N ALA A 81 11.56 -15.03 -13.87
CA ALA A 81 11.33 -13.92 -12.91
C ALA A 81 12.40 -12.81 -13.00
N VAL A 82 13.62 -13.15 -13.40
CA VAL A 82 14.73 -12.19 -13.54
C VAL A 82 14.81 -11.56 -14.93
N SER A 83 14.11 -12.10 -15.93
CA SER A 83 14.21 -11.66 -17.34
C SER A 83 13.42 -10.38 -17.65
N ASN A 84 12.41 -10.03 -16.83
CA ASN A 84 11.55 -8.89 -17.11
C ASN A 84 12.20 -7.56 -16.68
N LEU A 85 12.21 -6.59 -17.58
CA LEU A 85 12.77 -5.27 -17.30
C LEU A 85 11.76 -4.33 -16.64
N PRO A 86 12.22 -3.35 -15.84
CA PRO A 86 11.33 -2.35 -15.26
C PRO A 86 10.55 -1.59 -16.34
N GLY A 87 9.26 -1.38 -16.11
CA GLY A 87 8.36 -0.71 -17.06
C GLY A 87 7.73 -1.61 -18.12
N GLU A 88 8.09 -2.89 -18.16
CA GLU A 88 7.55 -3.89 -19.06
C GLU A 88 6.64 -4.90 -18.33
N PRO A 89 5.54 -5.37 -18.96
CA PRO A 89 4.73 -6.43 -18.37
C PRO A 89 5.56 -7.69 -18.07
N PRO A 90 5.32 -8.36 -16.95
CA PRO A 90 4.24 -8.17 -15.98
C PRO A 90 4.50 -7.12 -14.89
N PHE A 91 5.48 -6.23 -15.04
CA PHE A 91 5.81 -5.12 -14.12
C PHE A 91 6.33 -5.56 -12.74
N THR A 92 6.78 -6.77 -12.57
CA THR A 92 7.32 -7.30 -11.31
C THR A 92 8.37 -6.37 -10.72
N ARG A 93 9.24 -5.82 -11.56
CA ARG A 93 10.37 -4.96 -11.18
C ARG A 93 10.05 -3.45 -11.16
N GLY A 94 8.81 -3.06 -11.41
CA GLY A 94 8.36 -1.67 -11.40
C GLY A 94 7.53 -1.30 -12.62
N ILE A 95 6.59 -0.37 -12.44
CA ILE A 95 5.65 0.04 -13.50
C ILE A 95 6.22 1.08 -14.48
N TYR A 96 7.35 1.69 -14.14
CA TYR A 96 8.04 2.66 -14.99
C TYR A 96 9.50 2.24 -15.17
N PRO A 97 10.13 2.51 -16.34
CA PRO A 97 11.53 2.13 -16.60
C PRO A 97 12.53 2.75 -15.63
N SER A 98 12.28 3.97 -15.20
CA SER A 98 13.19 4.74 -14.32
C SER A 98 12.72 4.86 -12.89
N MET A 99 11.47 4.49 -12.57
CA MET A 99 10.86 4.60 -11.25
C MET A 99 11.26 5.92 -10.54
N TYR A 100 11.81 5.84 -9.34
CA TYR A 100 12.16 7.01 -8.53
C TYR A 100 13.32 7.84 -9.05
N ARG A 101 14.16 7.29 -9.93
CA ARG A 101 15.24 8.07 -10.57
C ARG A 101 14.73 9.26 -11.40
N SER A 102 13.51 9.17 -11.94
CA SER A 102 12.88 10.28 -12.67
C SER A 102 11.89 11.06 -11.81
N ARG A 103 11.19 10.38 -10.91
CA ARG A 103 10.19 10.99 -10.06
C ARG A 103 9.98 10.17 -8.79
N LEU A 104 10.22 10.78 -7.66
CA LEU A 104 9.91 10.21 -6.35
C LEU A 104 8.41 9.89 -6.23
N TRP A 105 8.07 9.05 -5.26
CA TRP A 105 6.69 8.83 -4.88
C TRP A 105 6.06 10.13 -4.39
N THR A 106 4.75 10.25 -4.52
CA THR A 106 4.02 11.40 -3.96
C THR A 106 4.00 11.26 -2.45
N MET A 107 4.64 12.19 -1.75
CA MET A 107 4.60 12.26 -0.30
C MET A 107 3.28 12.88 0.12
N ARG A 108 2.47 12.12 0.86
CA ARG A 108 1.16 12.54 1.36
C ARG A 108 1.12 12.34 2.86
N GLN A 109 0.45 13.25 3.55
CA GLN A 109 0.00 13.06 4.91
C GLN A 109 -1.52 13.09 4.93
N TYR A 110 -2.13 12.12 5.60
CA TYR A 110 -3.56 12.06 5.83
C TYR A 110 -3.94 13.22 6.75
N ALA A 111 -4.79 14.10 6.30
CA ALA A 111 -5.17 15.29 7.02
C ALA A 111 -6.67 15.57 6.80
N GLY A 112 -7.27 16.16 7.79
CA GLY A 112 -8.67 16.47 7.89
C GLY A 112 -9.04 16.25 9.34
N MET A 113 -9.32 17.31 10.05
CA MET A 113 -9.74 17.28 11.43
C MET A 113 -10.41 18.61 11.73
N GLY A 114 -11.36 18.55 12.62
CA GLY A 114 -11.98 19.77 13.05
C GLY A 114 -12.84 20.41 11.97
N THR A 115 -12.76 21.71 11.91
CA THR A 115 -13.47 22.52 10.94
C THR A 115 -12.81 22.51 9.56
N ALA A 116 -13.56 22.93 8.54
CA ALA A 116 -13.04 23.15 7.19
C ALA A 116 -11.88 24.16 7.15
N ALA A 117 -11.92 25.20 7.99
CA ALA A 117 -10.87 26.21 8.09
C ALA A 117 -9.56 25.62 8.67
N GLU A 118 -9.63 24.86 9.77
CA GLU A 118 -8.47 24.21 10.38
C GLU A 118 -7.85 23.19 9.42
N THR A 119 -8.68 22.47 8.66
CA THR A 119 -8.21 21.56 7.62
C THR A 119 -7.48 22.31 6.49
N ASN A 120 -7.97 23.49 6.08
CA ASN A 120 -7.27 24.34 5.11
C ASN A 120 -5.91 24.82 5.62
N GLU A 121 -5.84 25.29 6.87
CA GLU A 121 -4.57 25.69 7.50
C GLU A 121 -3.58 24.52 7.54
N ARG A 122 -4.05 23.32 7.88
CA ARG A 122 -3.23 22.10 7.87
C ARG A 122 -2.74 21.77 6.47
N PHE A 123 -3.55 21.90 5.44
CA PHE A 123 -3.12 21.68 4.05
C PHE A 123 -2.03 22.65 3.61
N ARG A 124 -2.17 23.94 3.95
CA ARG A 124 -1.12 24.93 3.67
C ARG A 124 0.18 24.59 4.38
N TYR A 125 0.11 24.28 5.67
CA TYR A 125 1.25 23.84 6.45
C TYR A 125 1.98 22.63 5.84
N LEU A 126 1.23 21.61 5.40
CA LEU A 126 1.81 20.42 4.78
C LEU A 126 2.48 20.72 3.43
N ILE A 127 1.87 21.57 2.60
CA ILE A 127 2.48 22.01 1.34
C ILE A 127 3.78 22.78 1.62
N ASP A 128 3.76 23.72 2.54
CA ASP A 128 4.93 24.51 2.92
C ASP A 128 6.05 23.62 3.53
N SER A 129 5.67 22.52 4.18
CA SER A 129 6.60 21.52 4.72
C SER A 129 7.15 20.54 3.69
N GLY A 130 6.68 20.61 2.41
CA GLY A 130 7.18 19.80 1.31
C GLY A 130 6.32 18.58 0.95
N SER A 131 5.07 18.52 1.43
CA SER A 131 4.09 17.54 0.93
C SER A 131 3.78 17.83 -0.55
N THR A 132 3.75 16.77 -1.37
CA THR A 132 3.57 16.90 -2.83
C THR A 132 2.16 16.55 -3.31
N GLY A 133 1.25 16.24 -2.38
CA GLY A 133 -0.16 15.98 -2.65
C GLY A 133 -0.97 16.04 -1.37
N LEU A 134 -2.25 16.33 -1.51
CA LEU A 134 -3.20 16.44 -0.41
C LEU A 134 -3.95 15.12 -0.21
N SER A 135 -4.30 14.80 1.04
CA SER A 135 -5.13 13.66 1.39
C SER A 135 -6.17 14.10 2.42
N LEU A 136 -7.44 14.10 2.03
CA LEU A 136 -8.56 14.61 2.83
C LEU A 136 -9.28 13.47 3.54
N ALA A 137 -9.31 13.57 4.86
CA ALA A 137 -10.10 12.73 5.75
C ALA A 137 -11.43 13.40 6.05
N PHE A 138 -12.51 12.61 6.03
CA PHE A 138 -13.85 13.05 6.41
C PHE A 138 -14.26 12.44 7.75
N ASP A 139 -15.05 13.15 8.51
CA ASP A 139 -15.61 12.66 9.76
C ASP A 139 -16.61 11.50 9.55
N LEU A 140 -16.98 10.85 10.63
CA LEU A 140 -17.87 9.70 10.57
C LEU A 140 -19.29 10.05 10.04
N PRO A 141 -19.94 11.18 10.44
CA PRO A 141 -21.21 11.58 9.85
C PRO A 141 -21.14 11.75 8.34
N THR A 142 -20.17 12.51 7.81
CA THR A 142 -19.95 12.68 6.38
C THR A 142 -19.73 11.34 5.66
N GLN A 143 -18.96 10.42 6.24
CA GLN A 143 -18.72 9.09 5.66
C GLN A 143 -19.99 8.24 5.58
N ARG A 144 -20.96 8.47 6.46
CA ARG A 144 -22.26 7.79 6.52
C ARG A 144 -23.40 8.55 5.83
N GLY A 145 -23.11 9.72 5.25
CA GLY A 145 -24.09 10.55 4.56
C GLY A 145 -25.09 11.24 5.48
N TYR A 146 -24.66 11.58 6.68
CA TYR A 146 -25.44 12.41 7.61
C TYR A 146 -24.90 13.83 7.63
N ASP A 147 -25.79 14.79 7.70
CA ASP A 147 -25.44 16.18 8.00
C ASP A 147 -25.10 16.32 9.50
N SER A 148 -24.29 17.32 9.82
CA SER A 148 -23.78 17.52 11.20
C SER A 148 -24.89 17.80 12.22
N ASP A 149 -26.04 18.36 11.80
CA ASP A 149 -27.21 18.62 12.66
C ASP A 149 -28.10 17.38 12.92
N ALA A 150 -27.79 16.25 12.28
CA ALA A 150 -28.52 15.01 12.49
C ALA A 150 -28.27 14.49 13.92
N ALA A 151 -29.35 14.12 14.65
CA ALA A 151 -29.23 13.66 16.03
C ALA A 151 -28.26 12.47 16.23
N ILE A 152 -28.07 11.63 15.19
CA ILE A 152 -27.14 10.49 15.22
C ILE A 152 -25.68 10.93 15.07
N ALA A 153 -25.42 12.14 14.55
CA ALA A 153 -24.08 12.68 14.35
C ALA A 153 -23.48 13.26 15.65
N ALA A 154 -24.31 13.52 16.65
CA ALA A 154 -23.89 14.16 17.90
C ALA A 154 -22.71 13.44 18.56
N GLY A 155 -21.65 14.17 18.84
CA GLY A 155 -20.42 13.68 19.45
C GLY A 155 -19.40 13.08 18.47
N GLU A 156 -19.69 13.02 17.16
CA GLU A 156 -18.80 12.49 16.12
C GLU A 156 -18.39 13.52 15.08
N VAL A 157 -19.03 14.70 15.06
CA VAL A 157 -18.78 15.78 14.10
C VAL A 157 -17.35 16.29 14.22
N GLY A 158 -16.59 16.25 13.13
CA GLY A 158 -15.22 16.74 13.03
C GLY A 158 -14.16 15.95 13.81
N ARG A 159 -14.50 14.85 14.48
CA ARG A 159 -13.56 14.12 15.38
C ARG A 159 -12.52 13.27 14.64
N SER A 160 -12.95 12.52 13.62
CA SER A 160 -12.08 11.58 12.88
C SER A 160 -11.74 12.05 11.48
N GLY A 161 -12.08 13.30 11.17
CA GLY A 161 -11.94 13.93 9.87
C GLY A 161 -12.70 15.24 9.85
N VAL A 162 -12.70 15.94 8.73
CA VAL A 162 -13.46 17.18 8.56
C VAL A 162 -14.93 16.88 8.25
N ALA A 163 -15.84 17.63 8.86
CA ALA A 163 -17.26 17.63 8.50
C ALA A 163 -17.47 18.41 7.19
N ILE A 164 -18.17 17.79 6.24
CA ILE A 164 -18.59 18.41 4.98
C ILE A 164 -20.06 18.16 4.77
N ASP A 165 -20.86 19.13 5.07
CA ASP A 165 -22.31 19.09 4.87
C ASP A 165 -22.69 19.71 3.53
N THR A 166 -21.96 20.74 3.11
CA THR A 166 -22.30 21.57 1.97
C THR A 166 -21.10 21.83 1.04
N ILE A 167 -21.37 22.36 -0.14
CA ILE A 167 -20.33 22.83 -1.06
C ILE A 167 -19.53 24.01 -0.47
N ASP A 168 -20.12 24.78 0.44
CA ASP A 168 -19.43 25.90 1.09
C ASP A 168 -18.35 25.38 2.07
N ASP A 169 -18.56 24.25 2.74
CA ASP A 169 -17.54 23.60 3.55
C ASP A 169 -16.40 23.08 2.67
N MET A 170 -16.74 22.43 1.56
CA MET A 170 -15.73 22.01 0.59
C MET A 170 -14.94 23.21 0.05
N ALA A 171 -15.58 24.32 -0.23
CA ALA A 171 -14.92 25.55 -0.68
C ALA A 171 -13.97 26.11 0.38
N ARG A 172 -14.34 26.08 1.67
CA ARG A 172 -13.48 26.51 2.79
C ARG A 172 -12.24 25.63 2.93
N VAL A 173 -12.39 24.30 2.78
CA VAL A 173 -11.24 23.37 2.81
C VAL A 173 -10.19 23.71 1.76
N PHE A 174 -10.62 24.11 0.56
CA PHE A 174 -9.73 24.41 -0.56
C PHE A 174 -9.54 25.90 -0.81
N ASP A 175 -9.92 26.78 0.13
CA ASP A 175 -9.75 28.22 -0.03
C ASP A 175 -8.30 28.60 -0.31
N GLY A 176 -8.09 29.34 -1.41
CA GLY A 176 -6.79 29.79 -1.88
C GLY A 176 -5.84 28.66 -2.33
N LEU A 177 -6.33 27.44 -2.55
CA LEU A 177 -5.60 26.34 -3.17
C LEU A 177 -6.05 26.17 -4.63
N ASP A 178 -5.11 26.13 -5.56
CA ASP A 178 -5.37 25.93 -6.98
C ASP A 178 -5.61 24.44 -7.27
N LEU A 179 -6.86 24.07 -7.54
CA LEU A 179 -7.24 22.70 -7.86
C LEU A 179 -6.66 22.17 -9.18
N GLY A 180 -6.23 23.04 -10.07
CA GLY A 180 -5.52 22.68 -11.30
C GLY A 180 -4.06 22.27 -11.04
N ALA A 181 -3.45 22.81 -9.97
CA ALA A 181 -2.06 22.55 -9.62
C ALA A 181 -1.89 21.38 -8.63
N VAL A 182 -2.79 21.25 -7.65
CA VAL A 182 -2.71 20.21 -6.61
C VAL A 182 -3.35 18.89 -7.06
N SER A 183 -2.90 17.78 -6.45
CA SER A 183 -3.56 16.48 -6.59
C SER A 183 -4.15 16.09 -5.23
N THR A 184 -5.46 15.92 -5.17
CA THR A 184 -6.19 15.64 -3.94
C THR A 184 -6.67 14.20 -3.91
N SER A 185 -6.39 13.48 -2.81
CA SER A 185 -6.98 12.19 -2.50
C SER A 185 -8.09 12.39 -1.47
N MET A 186 -9.26 11.80 -1.71
CA MET A 186 -10.42 11.88 -0.81
C MET A 186 -10.78 10.49 -0.30
N THR A 187 -10.69 10.30 1.02
CA THR A 187 -10.99 9.01 1.66
C THR A 187 -12.47 8.93 1.99
N ILE A 188 -13.27 8.67 0.98
CA ILE A 188 -14.73 8.62 1.07
C ILE A 188 -15.28 7.50 0.18
N ASN A 189 -16.32 6.80 0.61
CA ASN A 189 -16.84 5.59 -0.05
C ASN A 189 -18.33 5.70 -0.39
N ALA A 190 -19.24 5.41 0.54
CA ALA A 190 -20.67 5.41 0.22
C ALA A 190 -21.19 6.73 -0.39
N PRO A 191 -20.88 7.93 0.15
CA PRO A 191 -21.26 9.21 -0.44
C PRO A 191 -20.23 9.76 -1.45
N ALA A 192 -19.30 8.93 -1.94
CA ALA A 192 -18.19 9.36 -2.80
C ALA A 192 -18.63 10.17 -4.02
N GLY A 193 -19.71 9.77 -4.70
CA GLY A 193 -20.23 10.49 -5.85
C GLY A 193 -20.67 11.92 -5.54
N VAL A 194 -21.23 12.16 -4.35
CA VAL A 194 -21.66 13.49 -3.89
C VAL A 194 -20.44 14.38 -3.63
N LEU A 195 -19.46 13.88 -2.87
CA LEU A 195 -18.24 14.63 -2.56
C LEU A 195 -17.40 14.91 -3.82
N LEU A 196 -17.37 13.99 -4.78
CA LEU A 196 -16.75 14.22 -6.08
C LEU A 196 -17.48 15.33 -6.87
N ALA A 197 -18.82 15.33 -6.86
CA ALA A 197 -19.60 16.38 -7.52
C ALA A 197 -19.32 17.75 -6.91
N MET A 198 -19.24 17.86 -5.58
CA MET A 198 -18.85 19.11 -4.90
C MET A 198 -17.43 19.55 -5.32
N TYR A 199 -16.47 18.64 -5.36
CA TYR A 199 -15.10 18.94 -5.76
C TYR A 199 -14.99 19.43 -7.22
N VAL A 200 -15.72 18.80 -8.14
CA VAL A 200 -15.76 19.21 -9.56
C VAL A 200 -16.44 20.56 -9.70
N ALA A 201 -17.57 20.80 -9.01
CA ALA A 201 -18.25 22.08 -9.03
C ALA A 201 -17.38 23.21 -8.46
N LEU A 202 -16.55 22.93 -7.46
CA LEU A 202 -15.58 23.90 -6.94
C LEU A 202 -14.49 24.18 -7.99
N GLY A 203 -14.00 23.17 -8.70
CA GLY A 203 -13.07 23.34 -9.82
C GLY A 203 -13.65 24.22 -10.92
N ASP A 204 -14.92 23.99 -11.32
CA ASP A 204 -15.64 24.83 -12.28
C ASP A 204 -15.74 26.28 -11.77
N ALA A 205 -16.05 26.51 -10.49
CA ALA A 205 -16.12 27.83 -9.88
C ALA A 205 -14.76 28.56 -9.84
N GLN A 206 -13.66 27.83 -9.71
CA GLN A 206 -12.29 28.37 -9.82
C GLN A 206 -11.88 28.62 -11.30
N GLY A 207 -12.67 28.20 -12.28
CA GLY A 207 -12.32 28.29 -13.70
C GLY A 207 -11.29 27.25 -14.17
N VAL A 208 -11.09 26.17 -13.41
CA VAL A 208 -10.21 25.06 -13.77
C VAL A 208 -10.92 24.19 -14.81
N ASP A 209 -10.25 23.89 -15.92
CA ASP A 209 -10.78 22.94 -16.89
C ASP A 209 -10.89 21.55 -16.23
N ARG A 210 -12.04 20.90 -16.37
CA ARG A 210 -12.31 19.59 -15.79
C ARG A 210 -11.27 18.54 -16.20
N SER A 211 -10.70 18.67 -17.41
CA SER A 211 -9.62 17.79 -17.89
C SER A 211 -8.29 17.98 -17.14
N GLU A 212 -8.11 19.08 -16.41
CA GLU A 212 -6.92 19.35 -15.61
C GLU A 212 -7.07 18.91 -14.14
N LEU A 213 -8.29 18.67 -13.67
CA LEU A 213 -8.54 18.17 -12.32
C LEU A 213 -7.87 16.82 -12.10
N ARG A 214 -7.02 16.76 -11.06
CA ARG A 214 -6.24 15.58 -10.71
C ARG A 214 -6.50 15.18 -9.27
N GLY A 215 -6.79 13.92 -9.08
CA GLY A 215 -7.05 13.41 -7.75
C GLY A 215 -7.43 11.95 -7.76
N THR A 216 -7.90 11.51 -6.62
CA THR A 216 -8.40 10.15 -6.41
C THR A 216 -9.54 10.23 -5.41
N ILE A 217 -10.65 9.59 -5.71
CA ILE A 217 -11.67 9.30 -4.70
C ILE A 217 -11.62 7.82 -4.36
N GLN A 218 -11.71 7.46 -3.07
CA GLN A 218 -11.54 6.07 -2.67
C GLN A 218 -12.62 5.18 -3.27
N ASN A 219 -13.90 5.48 -3.03
CA ASN A 219 -15.05 4.87 -3.73
C ASN A 219 -15.05 3.33 -3.75
N ASP A 220 -14.40 2.70 -2.76
CA ASP A 220 -14.30 1.25 -2.63
C ASP A 220 -15.31 0.76 -1.57
N ILE A 221 -16.52 0.42 -2.02
CA ILE A 221 -17.59 0.05 -1.10
C ILE A 221 -17.47 -1.40 -0.61
N LEU A 222 -16.92 -2.32 -1.40
CA LEU A 222 -16.86 -3.73 -1.00
C LEU A 222 -16.00 -3.93 0.25
N LYS A 223 -14.90 -3.17 0.40
CA LYS A 223 -14.09 -3.24 1.62
C LYS A 223 -14.84 -2.72 2.85
N GLU A 224 -15.84 -1.86 2.69
CA GLU A 224 -16.68 -1.41 3.81
C GLU A 224 -17.52 -2.57 4.38
N TYR A 225 -18.06 -3.45 3.53
CA TYR A 225 -18.75 -4.66 4.00
C TYR A 225 -17.80 -5.71 4.58
N ILE A 226 -16.53 -5.69 4.18
CA ILE A 226 -15.50 -6.64 4.63
C ILE A 226 -14.91 -6.24 5.98
N ALA A 227 -14.50 -4.98 6.14
CA ALA A 227 -13.59 -4.57 7.20
C ALA A 227 -14.05 -3.35 8.03
N ARG A 228 -14.83 -2.40 7.48
CA ARG A 228 -15.12 -1.13 8.16
C ARG A 228 -16.57 -0.93 8.60
N ASN A 229 -17.52 -1.59 7.96
CA ASN A 229 -18.96 -1.46 8.21
C ASN A 229 -19.55 -0.03 8.02
N LEU A 230 -18.95 0.77 7.12
CA LEU A 230 -19.40 2.12 6.81
C LEU A 230 -20.06 2.16 5.43
N TYR A 231 -21.26 1.63 5.31
CA TYR A 231 -22.05 1.61 4.08
C TYR A 231 -23.45 2.22 4.31
N ILE A 232 -24.04 2.72 3.22
CA ILE A 232 -25.38 3.35 3.21
C ILE A 232 -26.37 2.45 2.46
N TYR A 233 -25.96 1.91 1.30
CA TYR A 233 -26.82 1.17 0.38
C TYR A 233 -26.50 -0.32 0.39
N PRO A 234 -27.43 -1.17 -0.08
CA PRO A 234 -27.12 -2.58 -0.35
C PRO A 234 -25.98 -2.75 -1.37
N PRO A 235 -25.26 -3.89 -1.34
CA PRO A 235 -24.08 -4.08 -2.19
C PRO A 235 -24.32 -3.90 -3.69
N ALA A 236 -25.41 -4.44 -4.23
CA ALA A 236 -25.72 -4.35 -5.66
C ALA A 236 -25.97 -2.91 -6.12
N ASP A 237 -26.72 -2.11 -5.32
CA ASP A 237 -26.99 -0.70 -5.64
C ASP A 237 -25.70 0.14 -5.52
N SER A 238 -24.85 -0.19 -4.56
CA SER A 238 -23.54 0.44 -4.41
C SER A 238 -22.63 0.20 -5.63
N LEU A 239 -22.61 -1.02 -6.19
CA LEU A 239 -21.85 -1.33 -7.40
C LEU A 239 -22.31 -0.51 -8.59
N ARG A 240 -23.62 -0.27 -8.75
CA ARG A 240 -24.16 0.60 -9.79
C ARG A 240 -23.64 2.03 -9.65
N LEU A 241 -23.69 2.60 -8.43
CA LEU A 241 -23.18 3.96 -8.18
C LEU A 241 -21.68 4.09 -8.49
N ILE A 242 -20.90 3.04 -8.22
CA ILE A 242 -19.47 3.00 -8.54
C ILE A 242 -19.26 2.98 -10.05
N ALA A 243 -19.98 2.13 -10.80
CA ALA A 243 -19.89 2.08 -12.25
C ALA A 243 -20.28 3.43 -12.88
N ASP A 244 -21.34 4.09 -12.39
CA ASP A 244 -21.75 5.43 -12.82
C ASP A 244 -20.63 6.47 -12.54
N THR A 245 -20.00 6.41 -11.37
CA THR A 245 -18.87 7.31 -11.01
C THR A 245 -17.65 7.08 -11.90
N ILE A 246 -17.31 5.83 -12.22
CA ILE A 246 -16.22 5.48 -13.14
C ILE A 246 -16.52 6.04 -14.54
N GLY A 247 -17.76 5.87 -15.03
CA GLY A 247 -18.21 6.37 -16.31
C GLY A 247 -18.13 7.90 -16.39
N PHE A 248 -18.62 8.60 -15.35
CA PHE A 248 -18.52 10.05 -15.24
C PHE A 248 -17.07 10.54 -15.28
N CYS A 249 -16.20 9.94 -14.48
CA CYS A 249 -14.79 10.34 -14.47
C CYS A 249 -14.12 10.11 -15.83
N ALA A 250 -14.41 9.02 -16.50
CA ALA A 250 -13.84 8.72 -17.82
C ALA A 250 -14.29 9.72 -18.89
N ALA A 251 -15.47 10.32 -18.76
CA ALA A 251 -16.03 11.27 -19.69
C ALA A 251 -15.62 12.72 -19.36
N GLU A 252 -15.76 13.14 -18.11
CA GLU A 252 -15.72 14.54 -17.69
C GLU A 252 -14.42 14.97 -17.02
N VAL A 253 -13.77 14.09 -16.25
CA VAL A 253 -12.55 14.39 -15.50
C VAL A 253 -11.47 13.32 -15.75
N PRO A 254 -10.96 13.19 -16.98
CA PRO A 254 -10.17 12.03 -17.44
C PRO A 254 -8.82 11.85 -16.73
N ARG A 255 -8.35 12.84 -15.96
CA ARG A 255 -7.13 12.72 -15.14
C ARG A 255 -7.41 12.32 -13.69
N PHE A 256 -8.68 12.23 -13.29
CA PHE A 256 -9.07 11.81 -11.97
C PHE A 256 -9.14 10.27 -11.87
N ASN A 257 -8.71 9.71 -10.77
CA ASN A 257 -8.85 8.28 -10.49
C ASN A 257 -10.20 8.05 -9.80
N PRO A 258 -11.15 7.35 -10.43
CA PRO A 258 -12.52 7.22 -9.93
C PRO A 258 -12.66 6.27 -8.76
N ILE A 259 -11.60 5.49 -8.49
CA ILE A 259 -11.58 4.50 -7.41
C ILE A 259 -10.14 4.26 -6.95
N SER A 260 -9.98 3.96 -5.66
CA SER A 260 -8.76 3.42 -5.06
C SER A 260 -9.12 2.16 -4.28
N ILE A 261 -8.92 1.01 -4.88
CA ILE A 261 -9.34 -0.29 -4.34
C ILE A 261 -8.40 -0.67 -3.21
N SER A 262 -8.96 -0.86 -2.01
CA SER A 262 -8.21 -0.80 -0.76
C SER A 262 -8.01 -2.16 -0.11
N GLY A 263 -6.80 -2.69 -0.20
CA GLY A 263 -6.30 -3.76 0.66
C GLY A 263 -5.93 -3.29 2.07
N TYR A 264 -5.55 -2.02 2.22
CA TYR A 264 -5.11 -1.44 3.49
C TYR A 264 -6.06 -1.76 4.65
N HIS A 265 -7.35 -1.48 4.52
CA HIS A 265 -8.32 -1.70 5.60
C HIS A 265 -8.55 -3.20 5.88
N ILE A 266 -8.42 -4.04 4.87
CA ILE A 266 -8.47 -5.49 5.00
C ILE A 266 -7.28 -5.98 5.82
N ARG A 267 -6.09 -5.43 5.56
CA ARG A 267 -4.86 -5.71 6.32
C ARG A 267 -4.97 -5.22 7.77
N GLU A 268 -5.46 -4.00 7.98
CA GLU A 268 -5.70 -3.42 9.31
C GLU A 268 -6.71 -4.23 10.14
N ALA A 269 -7.66 -4.90 9.49
CA ALA A 269 -8.58 -5.84 10.15
C ALA A 269 -7.92 -7.18 10.54
N GLY A 270 -6.64 -7.40 10.19
CA GLY A 270 -5.83 -8.53 10.62
C GLY A 270 -5.58 -9.61 9.56
N SER A 271 -5.87 -9.34 8.26
CA SER A 271 -5.59 -10.30 7.18
C SER A 271 -4.09 -10.50 6.95
N THR A 272 -3.73 -11.57 6.26
CA THR A 272 -2.36 -11.82 5.77
C THR A 272 -2.05 -10.98 4.53
N ALA A 273 -0.77 -10.97 4.12
CA ALA A 273 -0.31 -10.35 2.88
C ALA A 273 -1.00 -10.96 1.64
N VAL A 274 -1.18 -12.27 1.63
CA VAL A 274 -1.89 -13.01 0.56
C VAL A 274 -3.36 -12.65 0.52
N GLN A 275 -4.02 -12.61 1.68
CA GLN A 275 -5.44 -12.23 1.79
C GLN A 275 -5.66 -10.76 1.38
N GLU A 276 -4.75 -9.86 1.76
CA GLU A 276 -4.79 -8.46 1.33
C GLU A 276 -4.81 -8.37 -0.20
N VAL A 277 -3.88 -9.02 -0.89
CA VAL A 277 -3.79 -9.01 -2.36
C VAL A 277 -4.99 -9.71 -2.99
N GLY A 278 -5.32 -10.92 -2.54
CA GLY A 278 -6.39 -11.73 -3.12
C GLY A 278 -7.77 -11.08 -2.99
N PHE A 279 -8.13 -10.58 -1.81
CA PHE A 279 -9.42 -9.91 -1.59
C PHE A 279 -9.51 -8.56 -2.32
N THR A 280 -8.40 -7.81 -2.37
CA THR A 280 -8.35 -6.55 -3.12
C THR A 280 -8.59 -6.78 -4.60
N PHE A 281 -7.98 -7.81 -5.19
CA PHE A 281 -8.17 -8.10 -6.60
C PHE A 281 -9.52 -8.76 -6.90
N ALA A 282 -10.09 -9.53 -5.98
CA ALA A 282 -11.47 -9.99 -6.10
C ALA A 282 -12.47 -8.81 -6.11
N ASN A 283 -12.24 -7.79 -5.27
CA ASN A 283 -12.99 -6.52 -5.32
C ASN A 283 -12.80 -5.84 -6.69
N ALA A 284 -11.56 -5.74 -7.16
CA ALA A 284 -11.23 -5.11 -8.44
C ALA A 284 -11.94 -5.79 -9.63
N ILE A 285 -11.92 -7.12 -9.67
CA ILE A 285 -12.66 -7.90 -10.68
C ILE A 285 -14.15 -7.56 -10.62
N THR A 286 -14.74 -7.54 -9.43
CA THR A 286 -16.17 -7.23 -9.26
C THR A 286 -16.52 -5.82 -9.75
N TYR A 287 -15.66 -4.83 -9.53
CA TYR A 287 -15.88 -3.47 -10.04
C TYR A 287 -15.72 -3.38 -11.56
N LEU A 288 -14.72 -4.05 -12.12
CA LEU A 288 -14.51 -4.07 -13.57
C LEU A 288 -15.63 -4.81 -14.29
N ASP A 289 -16.08 -5.95 -13.76
CA ASP A 289 -17.23 -6.70 -14.31
C ASP A 289 -18.51 -5.84 -14.28
N ALA A 290 -18.76 -5.08 -13.20
CA ALA A 290 -19.88 -4.16 -13.11
C ALA A 290 -19.78 -3.00 -14.11
N ALA A 291 -18.59 -2.45 -14.30
CA ALA A 291 -18.33 -1.40 -15.28
C ALA A 291 -18.51 -1.90 -16.74
N GLU A 292 -18.01 -3.09 -17.05
CA GLU A 292 -18.21 -3.74 -18.35
C GLU A 292 -19.69 -4.01 -18.64
N ALA A 293 -20.43 -4.53 -17.65
CA ALA A 293 -21.88 -4.74 -17.74
C ALA A 293 -22.65 -3.43 -17.95
N ALA A 294 -22.13 -2.30 -17.44
CA ALA A 294 -22.67 -0.96 -17.70
C ALA A 294 -22.26 -0.39 -19.08
N GLY A 295 -21.50 -1.15 -19.89
CA GLY A 295 -21.08 -0.76 -21.24
C GLY A 295 -19.80 0.09 -21.28
N LEU A 296 -19.01 0.15 -20.20
CA LEU A 296 -17.75 0.86 -20.19
C LEU A 296 -16.63 -0.01 -20.81
N ASP A 297 -15.75 0.64 -21.57
CA ASP A 297 -14.58 -0.02 -22.15
C ASP A 297 -13.46 -0.17 -21.10
N ILE A 298 -13.15 -1.42 -20.75
CA ILE A 298 -12.12 -1.75 -19.74
C ILE A 298 -10.75 -1.21 -20.14
N ALA A 299 -10.38 -1.26 -21.42
CA ALA A 299 -9.10 -0.73 -21.88
C ALA A 299 -8.97 0.79 -21.63
N ARG A 300 -10.09 1.51 -21.64
CA ARG A 300 -10.14 2.95 -21.39
C ARG A 300 -10.13 3.29 -19.89
N ILE A 301 -10.82 2.50 -19.05
CA ILE A 301 -10.96 2.82 -17.62
C ILE A 301 -9.83 2.23 -16.77
N ALA A 302 -9.30 1.05 -17.10
CA ALA A 302 -8.27 0.37 -16.31
C ALA A 302 -7.01 1.23 -16.05
N PRO A 303 -6.54 2.08 -16.97
CA PRO A 303 -5.42 2.99 -16.68
C PRO A 303 -5.68 3.99 -15.54
N ARG A 304 -6.95 4.16 -15.14
CA ARG A 304 -7.37 5.07 -14.06
C ARG A 304 -7.76 4.37 -12.77
N ILE A 305 -7.83 3.06 -12.77
CA ILE A 305 -7.97 2.30 -11.53
C ILE A 305 -6.69 2.45 -10.72
N SER A 306 -6.84 2.80 -9.47
CA SER A 306 -5.75 2.85 -8.50
C SER A 306 -6.02 1.92 -7.33
N PHE A 307 -4.97 1.63 -6.56
CA PHE A 307 -5.03 0.72 -5.43
C PHE A 307 -4.46 1.36 -4.18
N PHE A 308 -4.78 0.76 -3.04
CA PHE A 308 -4.30 1.21 -1.76
C PHE A 308 -3.93 -0.02 -0.90
N PHE A 309 -2.66 -0.17 -0.58
CA PHE A 309 -2.13 -1.28 0.22
C PHE A 309 -1.51 -0.81 1.52
N SER A 310 -1.44 -1.73 2.49
CA SER A 310 -0.71 -1.56 3.73
C SER A 310 0.79 -1.84 3.52
N ALA A 311 1.64 -1.31 4.39
CA ALA A 311 3.00 -1.80 4.60
C ALA A 311 3.15 -2.19 6.07
N ASP A 312 3.18 -3.50 6.34
CA ASP A 312 3.32 -4.09 7.67
C ASP A 312 4.82 -4.24 8.06
N SER A 313 5.09 -4.77 9.21
CA SER A 313 6.42 -4.84 9.82
C SER A 313 7.35 -5.90 9.21
N ASN A 314 6.83 -6.90 8.47
CA ASN A 314 7.65 -7.90 7.80
C ASN A 314 8.20 -7.38 6.47
N LEU A 315 9.29 -6.60 6.54
CA LEU A 315 9.85 -5.83 5.44
C LEU A 315 10.00 -6.63 4.14
N LEU A 316 10.59 -7.81 4.18
CA LEU A 316 10.90 -8.59 2.96
C LEU A 316 9.64 -9.21 2.36
N GLU A 317 8.68 -9.62 3.19
CA GLU A 317 7.37 -10.10 2.74
C GLU A 317 6.56 -8.97 2.07
N GLU A 318 6.56 -7.77 2.64
CA GLU A 318 5.89 -6.61 2.07
C GLU A 318 6.47 -6.21 0.71
N VAL A 319 7.80 -6.22 0.56
CA VAL A 319 8.45 -5.99 -0.75
C VAL A 319 8.01 -7.04 -1.77
N ALA A 320 8.02 -8.32 -1.40
CA ALA A 320 7.59 -9.41 -2.27
C ALA A 320 6.10 -9.31 -2.62
N LYS A 321 5.24 -8.93 -1.65
CA LYS A 321 3.81 -8.67 -1.84
C LYS A 321 3.56 -7.63 -2.94
N PHE A 322 4.23 -6.49 -2.91
CA PHE A 322 4.04 -5.46 -3.93
C PHE A 322 4.53 -5.90 -5.31
N ARG A 323 5.58 -6.70 -5.38
CA ARG A 323 6.07 -7.29 -6.63
C ARG A 323 5.06 -8.30 -7.19
N ALA A 324 4.56 -9.22 -6.36
CA ALA A 324 3.52 -10.19 -6.70
C ALA A 324 2.21 -9.50 -7.14
N ALA A 325 1.78 -8.48 -6.42
CA ALA A 325 0.57 -7.72 -6.76
C ALA A 325 0.66 -7.09 -8.17
N ARG A 326 1.81 -6.51 -8.56
CA ARG A 326 1.97 -5.96 -9.92
C ARG A 326 1.86 -7.03 -10.99
N GLN A 327 2.53 -8.16 -10.78
CA GLN A 327 2.53 -9.29 -11.71
C GLN A 327 1.14 -9.89 -11.87
N LEU A 328 0.47 -10.14 -10.76
CA LEU A 328 -0.88 -10.70 -10.73
C LEU A 328 -1.89 -9.78 -11.42
N TRP A 329 -1.89 -8.49 -11.10
CA TRP A 329 -2.78 -7.52 -11.74
C TRP A 329 -2.56 -7.44 -13.25
N ALA A 330 -1.32 -7.38 -13.70
CA ALA A 330 -1.00 -7.32 -15.12
C ALA A 330 -1.51 -8.55 -15.89
N SER A 331 -1.45 -9.73 -15.26
CA SER A 331 -2.00 -10.98 -15.82
C SER A 331 -3.53 -10.96 -15.82
N LEU A 332 -4.16 -10.59 -14.69
CA LEU A 332 -5.62 -10.56 -14.57
C LEU A 332 -6.27 -9.66 -15.62
N VAL A 333 -5.74 -8.46 -15.84
CA VAL A 333 -6.28 -7.52 -16.85
C VAL A 333 -6.13 -8.08 -18.27
N ALA A 334 -5.00 -8.72 -18.57
CA ALA A 334 -4.77 -9.32 -19.87
C ALA A 334 -5.67 -10.56 -20.10
N ASP A 335 -5.69 -11.48 -19.15
CA ASP A 335 -6.29 -12.80 -19.32
C ASP A 335 -7.81 -12.75 -19.24
N ARG A 336 -8.38 -11.94 -18.33
CA ARG A 336 -9.84 -11.86 -18.14
C ARG A 336 -10.52 -10.92 -19.14
N TYR A 337 -9.91 -9.76 -19.42
CA TYR A 337 -10.54 -8.72 -20.25
C TYR A 337 -9.90 -8.59 -21.64
N GLY A 338 -8.88 -9.38 -21.97
CA GLY A 338 -8.20 -9.34 -23.26
C GLY A 338 -7.45 -8.04 -23.54
N VAL A 339 -7.17 -7.24 -22.49
CA VAL A 339 -6.53 -5.93 -22.65
C VAL A 339 -5.01 -6.09 -22.70
N THR A 340 -4.44 -5.72 -23.85
CA THR A 340 -2.98 -5.84 -24.10
C THR A 340 -2.22 -4.54 -23.89
N ASP A 341 -2.89 -3.39 -23.80
CA ASP A 341 -2.24 -2.10 -23.54
C ASP A 341 -1.47 -2.13 -22.22
N PRO A 342 -0.13 -1.93 -22.25
CA PRO A 342 0.67 -1.89 -21.02
C PRO A 342 0.20 -0.84 -20.01
N ALA A 343 -0.38 0.29 -20.45
CA ALA A 343 -0.86 1.33 -19.54
C ALA A 343 -2.04 0.86 -18.67
N ALA A 344 -2.93 0.04 -19.24
CA ALA A 344 -4.07 -0.54 -18.54
C ALA A 344 -3.68 -1.66 -17.55
N ARG A 345 -2.54 -2.31 -17.80
CA ARG A 345 -2.04 -3.43 -17.00
C ARG A 345 -1.13 -3.00 -15.84
N ARG A 346 -0.80 -1.72 -15.73
CA ARG A 346 0.03 -1.16 -14.63
C ARG A 346 -0.77 -1.09 -13.35
N LEU A 347 -0.27 -1.72 -12.29
CA LEU A 347 -0.78 -1.54 -10.94
C LEU A 347 -0.21 -0.26 -10.34
N ARG A 348 -1.02 0.80 -10.26
CA ARG A 348 -0.65 2.04 -9.57
C ARG A 348 -1.26 2.02 -8.18
N PHE A 349 -0.46 2.18 -7.15
CA PHE A 349 -0.95 2.10 -5.80
C PHE A 349 -0.36 3.16 -4.86
N HIS A 350 -1.18 3.53 -3.90
CA HIS A 350 -0.81 4.22 -2.68
C HIS A 350 -0.45 3.20 -1.61
N THR A 351 0.48 3.53 -0.75
CA THR A 351 0.77 2.73 0.45
C THR A 351 0.64 3.60 1.69
N GLN A 352 0.06 3.04 2.74
CA GLN A 352 0.14 3.58 4.09
C GLN A 352 0.85 2.57 4.98
N THR A 353 1.69 3.04 5.87
CA THR A 353 2.30 2.21 6.91
C THR A 353 1.21 1.67 7.84
N ALA A 354 1.34 0.43 8.32
CA ALA A 354 0.29 -0.25 9.06
C ALA A 354 0.08 0.37 10.46
N GLY A 355 -1.09 0.99 10.66
CA GLY A 355 -1.48 1.58 11.94
C GLY A 355 -1.67 0.53 13.03
N SER A 356 -2.25 -0.63 12.68
CA SER A 356 -2.49 -1.77 13.59
C SER A 356 -1.23 -2.36 14.22
N THR A 357 -0.04 -2.05 13.70
CA THR A 357 1.25 -2.48 14.25
C THR A 357 1.84 -1.51 15.27
N LEU A 358 1.30 -0.31 15.36
CA LEU A 358 1.76 0.72 16.28
C LEU A 358 1.16 0.53 17.66
N THR A 359 1.94 0.86 18.69
CA THR A 359 1.61 0.55 20.07
C THR A 359 1.51 1.81 20.92
N ALA A 360 0.62 1.80 21.91
CA ALA A 360 0.53 2.84 22.92
C ALA A 360 1.72 2.83 23.87
N GLN A 361 2.34 1.65 24.06
CA GLN A 361 3.52 1.47 24.88
C GLN A 361 4.78 1.89 24.12
N GLN A 362 5.71 2.58 24.81
CA GLN A 362 6.98 3.02 24.24
C GLN A 362 6.80 3.72 22.88
N VAL A 363 5.95 4.75 22.85
CA VAL A 363 5.43 5.42 21.64
C VAL A 363 6.54 5.84 20.65
N ASP A 364 7.71 6.24 21.13
CA ASP A 364 8.81 6.64 20.26
C ASP A 364 9.36 5.48 19.39
N ASN A 365 9.18 4.22 19.81
CA ASN A 365 9.52 3.06 18.99
C ASN A 365 8.65 2.99 17.71
N ASN A 366 7.49 3.63 17.69
CA ASN A 366 6.65 3.70 16.49
C ASN A 366 7.32 4.46 15.34
N ILE A 367 8.19 5.43 15.62
CA ILE A 367 9.00 6.11 14.59
C ILE A 367 9.87 5.10 13.85
N VAL A 368 10.49 4.17 14.58
CA VAL A 368 11.33 3.12 13.99
C VAL A 368 10.49 2.14 13.19
N ARG A 369 9.32 1.71 13.70
CA ARG A 369 8.40 0.82 12.98
C ARG A 369 7.97 1.44 11.66
N VAL A 370 7.50 2.68 11.70
CA VAL A 370 7.07 3.44 10.52
C VAL A 370 8.20 3.62 9.51
N ALA A 371 9.43 3.84 9.96
CA ALA A 371 10.58 3.97 9.05
C ALA A 371 10.85 2.67 8.26
N TYR A 372 10.79 1.51 8.90
CA TYR A 372 10.95 0.23 8.20
C TYR A 372 9.77 -0.12 7.29
N GLN A 373 8.55 0.20 7.69
CA GLN A 373 7.36 0.01 6.86
C GLN A 373 7.39 0.91 5.62
N ALA A 374 7.80 2.17 5.80
CA ALA A 374 8.00 3.10 4.69
C ALA A 374 9.11 2.63 3.74
N LEU A 375 10.20 2.09 4.28
CA LEU A 375 11.27 1.48 3.48
C LEU A 375 10.75 0.28 2.67
N ALA A 376 9.92 -0.59 3.26
CA ALA A 376 9.30 -1.70 2.54
C ALA A 376 8.42 -1.21 1.38
N ALA A 377 7.61 -0.17 1.60
CA ALA A 377 6.77 0.43 0.56
C ALA A 377 7.59 1.01 -0.60
N VAL A 378 8.70 1.70 -0.30
CA VAL A 378 9.60 2.30 -1.29
C VAL A 378 10.34 1.21 -2.08
N LEU A 379 10.97 0.24 -1.41
CA LEU A 379 11.59 -0.92 -2.05
C LEU A 379 10.57 -1.73 -2.86
N GLY A 380 9.33 -1.76 -2.41
CA GLY A 380 8.19 -2.36 -3.10
C GLY A 380 7.67 -1.57 -4.30
N GLY A 381 8.13 -0.34 -4.52
CA GLY A 381 7.82 0.44 -5.73
C GLY A 381 6.48 1.18 -5.70
N THR A 382 6.04 1.70 -4.54
CA THR A 382 4.82 2.51 -4.38
C THR A 382 4.86 3.82 -5.18
N GLN A 383 3.70 4.33 -5.64
CA GLN A 383 3.61 5.62 -6.33
C GLN A 383 3.27 6.77 -5.39
N SER A 384 2.72 6.46 -4.23
CA SER A 384 2.33 7.45 -3.23
C SER A 384 2.43 6.81 -1.84
N LEU A 385 2.89 7.56 -0.85
CA LEU A 385 3.13 7.04 0.49
C LEU A 385 2.55 7.99 1.55
N HIS A 386 1.89 7.39 2.54
CA HIS A 386 1.58 8.00 3.83
C HIS A 386 2.32 7.25 4.94
N THR A 387 2.93 8.00 5.83
CA THR A 387 3.57 7.50 7.05
C THR A 387 2.76 7.93 8.26
N ASN A 388 2.38 6.97 9.11
CA ASN A 388 1.61 7.24 10.32
C ASN A 388 2.43 8.04 11.34
N GLY A 389 1.77 8.86 12.13
CA GLY A 389 2.37 9.50 13.29
C GLY A 389 2.73 8.48 14.38
N LYS A 390 3.69 8.81 15.23
CA LYS A 390 4.06 7.94 16.37
C LYS A 390 2.91 7.76 17.37
N ASP A 391 1.97 8.69 17.36
CA ASP A 391 0.80 8.78 18.24
C ASP A 391 -0.47 8.09 17.67
N GLU A 392 -0.36 7.43 16.53
CA GLU A 392 -1.46 6.76 15.82
C GLU A 392 -2.29 5.80 16.71
N ALA A 393 -1.63 5.10 17.63
CA ALA A 393 -2.31 4.19 18.56
C ALA A 393 -3.06 4.88 19.70
N LEU A 394 -2.91 6.21 19.85
CA LEU A 394 -3.45 6.97 20.98
C LEU A 394 -4.54 7.96 20.57
N ALA A 395 -4.32 8.71 19.49
CA ALA A 395 -5.20 9.79 19.06
C ALA A 395 -4.91 10.21 17.62
N LEU A 396 -5.64 11.24 17.15
CA LEU A 396 -5.28 11.96 15.93
C LEU A 396 -3.86 12.54 16.06
N PRO A 397 -3.08 12.56 14.96
CA PRO A 397 -1.69 12.92 15.04
C PRO A 397 -1.49 14.39 15.40
N THR A 398 -0.59 14.61 16.36
CA THR A 398 -0.10 15.96 16.71
C THR A 398 0.71 16.55 15.55
N GLU A 399 0.87 17.86 15.54
CA GLU A 399 1.68 18.53 14.52
C GLU A 399 3.12 18.01 14.48
N GLN A 400 3.74 17.79 15.66
CA GLN A 400 5.07 17.23 15.76
C GLN A 400 5.15 15.81 15.20
N ALA A 401 4.17 14.96 15.46
CA ALA A 401 4.13 13.59 14.95
C ALA A 401 3.98 13.56 13.42
N VAL A 402 3.09 14.41 12.86
CA VAL A 402 2.92 14.57 11.40
C VAL A 402 4.21 15.06 10.75
N HIS A 403 4.88 16.05 11.37
CA HIS A 403 6.15 16.56 10.87
C HIS A 403 7.22 15.47 10.83
N THR A 404 7.39 14.70 11.92
CA THR A 404 8.34 13.58 11.98
C THR A 404 8.01 12.49 10.95
N ALA A 405 6.73 12.16 10.79
CA ALA A 405 6.28 11.20 9.82
C ALA A 405 6.61 11.62 8.36
N LEU A 406 6.41 12.91 8.03
CA LEU A 406 6.80 13.44 6.72
C LEU A 406 8.33 13.44 6.53
N ARG A 407 9.09 13.81 7.56
CA ARG A 407 10.57 13.76 7.53
C ARG A 407 11.09 12.35 7.30
N THR A 408 10.42 11.32 7.83
CA THR A 408 10.77 9.92 7.56
C THR A 408 10.78 9.62 6.06
N GLN A 409 9.78 10.08 5.30
CA GLN A 409 9.75 9.92 3.84
C GLN A 409 10.88 10.70 3.15
N GLN A 410 11.15 11.92 3.60
CA GLN A 410 12.19 12.77 3.02
C GLN A 410 13.59 12.21 3.28
N ILE A 411 13.87 11.69 4.48
CA ILE A 411 15.11 10.98 4.79
C ILE A 411 15.30 9.77 3.87
N LEU A 412 14.24 8.96 3.68
CA LEU A 412 14.30 7.84 2.75
C LEU A 412 14.64 8.29 1.33
N ALA A 413 14.06 9.39 0.88
CA ALA A 413 14.25 9.88 -0.49
C ALA A 413 15.65 10.46 -0.73
N GLU A 414 16.21 11.20 0.26
CA GLU A 414 17.37 12.07 0.05
C GLU A 414 18.67 11.49 0.64
N GLU A 415 18.59 10.66 1.70
CA GLU A 415 19.78 10.27 2.45
C GLU A 415 20.16 8.79 2.28
N THR A 416 19.21 7.91 1.88
CA THR A 416 19.44 6.45 1.94
C THR A 416 19.92 5.83 0.63
N GLY A 417 19.79 6.53 -0.49
CA GLY A 417 20.12 6.00 -1.82
C GLY A 417 19.10 4.98 -2.37
N VAL A 418 17.99 4.68 -1.68
CA VAL A 418 16.98 3.71 -2.15
C VAL A 418 16.28 4.15 -3.43
N ALA A 419 16.29 5.45 -3.74
CA ALA A 419 15.71 6.03 -4.95
C ALA A 419 16.66 6.04 -6.15
N ASP A 420 17.94 5.70 -5.97
CA ASP A 420 18.99 5.88 -6.98
C ASP A 420 19.04 4.74 -8.01
N THR A 421 18.40 3.61 -7.73
CA THR A 421 18.28 2.49 -8.66
C THR A 421 16.87 1.91 -8.66
N VAL A 422 16.55 1.15 -9.72
CA VAL A 422 15.24 0.50 -9.84
C VAL A 422 15.34 -0.91 -9.31
N ASP A 423 14.37 -1.32 -8.47
CA ASP A 423 14.25 -2.67 -7.95
C ASP A 423 15.57 -3.22 -7.34
N PRO A 424 16.11 -2.54 -6.30
CA PRO A 424 17.43 -2.88 -5.77
C PRO A 424 17.52 -4.28 -5.15
N LEU A 425 16.39 -4.91 -4.81
CA LEU A 425 16.31 -6.28 -4.30
C LEU A 425 16.01 -7.32 -5.39
N GLY A 426 15.83 -6.88 -6.65
CA GLY A 426 15.63 -7.77 -7.78
C GLY A 426 16.83 -8.71 -7.98
N GLY A 427 16.57 -10.01 -8.17
CA GLY A 427 17.58 -11.05 -8.24
C GLY A 427 17.99 -11.64 -6.88
N SER A 428 17.45 -11.13 -5.75
CA SER A 428 17.55 -11.84 -4.48
C SER A 428 16.74 -13.12 -4.55
N TYR A 429 17.36 -14.27 -4.42
CA TYR A 429 16.68 -15.58 -4.49
C TYR A 429 15.51 -15.67 -3.53
N TYR A 430 15.65 -15.14 -2.31
CA TYR A 430 14.57 -15.11 -1.33
C TYR A 430 13.39 -14.24 -1.77
N ILE A 431 13.65 -13.02 -2.24
CA ILE A 431 12.61 -12.10 -2.70
C ILE A 431 11.88 -12.66 -3.92
N GLU A 432 12.60 -13.21 -4.89
CA GLU A 432 12.00 -13.81 -6.09
C GLU A 432 11.13 -15.03 -5.74
N SER A 433 11.64 -15.92 -4.89
CA SER A 433 10.90 -17.09 -4.40
C SER A 433 9.63 -16.66 -3.63
N LEU A 434 9.75 -15.70 -2.72
CA LEU A 434 8.61 -15.22 -1.93
C LEU A 434 7.59 -14.47 -2.81
N THR A 435 8.04 -13.74 -3.82
CA THR A 435 7.16 -13.09 -4.81
C THR A 435 6.31 -14.14 -5.54
N THR A 436 6.91 -15.24 -5.97
CA THR A 436 6.22 -16.34 -6.64
C THR A 436 5.20 -17.02 -5.71
N GLN A 437 5.59 -17.33 -4.47
CA GLN A 437 4.71 -17.96 -3.48
C GLN A 437 3.48 -17.10 -3.16
N ILE A 438 3.66 -15.78 -3.01
CA ILE A 438 2.54 -14.86 -2.77
C ILE A 438 1.63 -14.77 -4.01
N ASP A 439 2.18 -14.69 -5.22
CA ASP A 439 1.39 -14.67 -6.47
C ASP A 439 0.54 -15.94 -6.61
N GLU A 440 1.14 -17.11 -6.41
CA GLU A 440 0.45 -18.40 -6.51
C GLU A 440 -0.66 -18.53 -5.46
N ALA A 441 -0.35 -18.23 -4.19
CA ALA A 441 -1.34 -18.30 -3.11
C ALA A 441 -2.50 -17.30 -3.30
N ALA A 442 -2.22 -16.10 -3.82
CA ALA A 442 -3.26 -15.12 -4.13
C ALA A 442 -4.15 -15.58 -5.31
N ARG A 443 -3.58 -16.24 -6.33
CA ARG A 443 -4.35 -16.87 -7.43
C ARG A 443 -5.26 -17.99 -6.92
N GLU A 444 -4.75 -18.80 -6.01
CA GLU A 444 -5.54 -19.86 -5.37
C GLU A 444 -6.73 -19.30 -4.59
N LEU A 445 -6.50 -18.23 -3.84
CA LEU A 445 -7.55 -17.53 -3.10
C LEU A 445 -8.61 -16.92 -4.05
N LEU A 446 -8.19 -16.31 -5.15
CA LEU A 446 -9.11 -15.82 -6.20
C LEU A 446 -9.97 -16.94 -6.81
N ALA A 447 -9.37 -18.09 -7.10
CA ALA A 447 -10.11 -19.26 -7.61
C ALA A 447 -11.12 -19.78 -6.58
N GLN A 448 -10.79 -19.78 -5.30
CA GLN A 448 -11.73 -20.13 -4.22
C GLN A 448 -12.93 -19.17 -4.16
N ILE A 449 -12.70 -17.87 -4.33
CA ILE A 449 -13.76 -16.85 -4.36
C ILE A 449 -14.65 -17.06 -5.60
N GLU A 450 -14.07 -17.32 -6.74
CA GLU A 450 -14.82 -17.55 -7.99
C GLU A 450 -15.73 -18.78 -7.90
N THR A 451 -15.24 -19.89 -7.32
CA THR A 451 -16.06 -21.10 -7.09
C THR A 451 -17.22 -20.88 -6.13
N ARG A 452 -17.18 -19.83 -5.30
CA ARG A 452 -18.25 -19.42 -4.37
C ARG A 452 -19.28 -18.48 -5.00
N GLY A 453 -19.14 -18.15 -6.28
CA GLY A 453 -20.01 -17.22 -6.99
C GLY A 453 -19.49 -15.78 -7.00
N GLY A 454 -18.19 -15.59 -6.76
CA GLY A 454 -17.52 -14.31 -6.79
C GLY A 454 -17.46 -13.59 -5.43
N MET A 455 -16.91 -12.39 -5.44
CA MET A 455 -16.64 -11.65 -4.21
C MET A 455 -17.91 -11.21 -3.48
N LEU A 456 -18.92 -10.75 -4.24
CA LEU A 456 -20.19 -10.32 -3.64
C LEU A 456 -20.88 -11.43 -2.85
N ALA A 457 -21.03 -12.61 -3.47
CA ALA A 457 -21.61 -13.79 -2.82
C ALA A 457 -20.78 -14.24 -1.59
N SER A 458 -19.45 -14.14 -1.68
CA SER A 458 -18.55 -14.48 -0.58
C SER A 458 -18.69 -13.52 0.61
N ILE A 459 -18.91 -12.22 0.35
CA ILE A 459 -19.18 -11.18 1.37
C ILE A 459 -20.56 -11.42 2.02
N GLU A 460 -21.60 -11.63 1.22
CA GLU A 460 -22.97 -11.87 1.70
C GLU A 460 -23.07 -13.15 2.55
N ALA A 461 -22.29 -14.17 2.22
CA ALA A 461 -22.16 -15.39 3.02
C ALA A 461 -21.32 -15.20 4.31
N GLY A 462 -20.68 -14.05 4.51
CA GLY A 462 -19.78 -13.77 5.61
C GLY A 462 -18.49 -14.60 5.57
N TRP A 463 -18.14 -15.18 4.42
CA TRP A 463 -16.97 -16.04 4.31
C TRP A 463 -15.67 -15.23 4.38
N VAL A 464 -15.60 -14.10 3.67
CA VAL A 464 -14.43 -13.22 3.66
C VAL A 464 -14.12 -12.72 5.07
N GLN A 465 -15.14 -12.24 5.77
CA GLN A 465 -15.01 -11.72 7.13
C GLN A 465 -14.48 -12.80 8.09
N ARG A 466 -14.99 -14.03 7.98
CA ARG A 466 -14.48 -15.15 8.80
C ARG A 466 -13.03 -15.47 8.52
N GLN A 467 -12.60 -15.48 7.24
CA GLN A 467 -11.20 -15.73 6.88
C GLN A 467 -10.25 -14.71 7.55
N ILE A 468 -10.64 -13.43 7.58
CA ILE A 468 -9.85 -12.38 8.24
C ILE A 468 -9.86 -12.56 9.75
N GLN A 469 -11.04 -12.82 10.34
CA GLN A 469 -11.18 -12.99 11.79
C GLN A 469 -10.39 -14.19 12.33
N ASP A 470 -10.38 -15.31 11.60
CA ASP A 470 -9.65 -16.52 12.01
C ASP A 470 -8.15 -16.24 12.09
N VAL A 471 -7.59 -15.52 11.10
CA VAL A 471 -6.17 -15.13 11.09
C VAL A 471 -5.86 -14.09 12.17
N ALA A 472 -6.70 -13.07 12.30
CA ALA A 472 -6.53 -12.05 13.34
C ALA A 472 -6.54 -12.66 14.75
N PHE A 473 -7.44 -13.63 14.99
CA PHE A 473 -7.50 -14.36 16.25
C PHE A 473 -6.23 -15.20 16.49
N ALA A 474 -5.77 -15.94 15.47
CA ALA A 474 -4.56 -16.74 15.58
C ALA A 474 -3.31 -15.87 15.87
N ARG A 475 -3.23 -14.70 15.20
CA ARG A 475 -2.15 -13.71 15.44
C ARG A 475 -2.17 -13.19 16.87
N GLN A 476 -3.34 -12.83 17.40
CA GLN A 476 -3.47 -12.37 18.78
C GLN A 476 -3.15 -13.47 19.79
N ALA A 477 -3.62 -14.69 19.56
CA ALA A 477 -3.30 -15.82 20.41
C ALA A 477 -1.79 -16.09 20.48
N ALA A 478 -1.07 -15.97 19.37
CA ALA A 478 0.39 -16.10 19.34
C ALA A 478 1.11 -14.98 20.11
N ILE A 479 0.58 -13.75 20.09
CA ILE A 479 1.10 -12.63 20.91
C ILE A 479 0.87 -12.91 22.40
N ASP A 480 -0.33 -13.34 22.77
CA ASP A 480 -0.70 -13.62 24.16
C ASP A 480 0.08 -14.80 24.73
N ALA A 481 0.39 -15.81 23.91
CA ALA A 481 1.23 -16.95 24.28
C ALA A 481 2.74 -16.62 24.36
N GLY A 482 3.16 -15.47 23.82
CA GLY A 482 4.57 -15.09 23.73
C GLY A 482 5.31 -15.70 22.53
N ASP A 483 4.63 -16.44 21.68
CA ASP A 483 5.19 -17.02 20.45
C ASP A 483 5.52 -15.93 19.42
N ARG A 484 4.77 -14.82 19.46
CA ARG A 484 5.05 -13.62 18.68
C ARG A 484 5.40 -12.45 19.60
N THR A 485 6.61 -11.92 19.42
CA THR A 485 7.11 -10.78 20.20
C THR A 485 6.69 -9.45 19.60
N ILE A 486 6.09 -8.59 20.43
CA ILE A 486 5.89 -7.17 20.17
C ILE A 486 6.70 -6.38 21.19
N VAL A 487 7.75 -5.70 20.73
CA VAL A 487 8.67 -4.93 21.57
C VAL A 487 7.90 -3.83 22.31
N GLY A 488 8.11 -3.76 23.63
CA GLY A 488 7.43 -2.82 24.51
C GLY A 488 6.04 -3.27 24.98
N VAL A 489 5.47 -4.35 24.39
CA VAL A 489 4.13 -4.86 24.74
C VAL A 489 4.22 -6.16 25.55
N ASN A 490 4.75 -7.22 24.95
CA ASN A 490 4.89 -8.52 25.62
C ASN A 490 6.35 -8.95 25.85
N ALA A 491 7.32 -8.16 25.37
CA ALA A 491 8.74 -8.32 25.64
C ALA A 491 9.43 -6.95 25.63
N TYR A 492 10.58 -6.84 26.33
CA TYR A 492 11.37 -5.60 26.45
C TYR A 492 10.54 -4.43 26.99
N THR A 493 9.71 -4.69 27.98
CA THR A 493 8.82 -3.72 28.62
C THR A 493 9.56 -2.88 29.64
N ASP A 494 9.34 -1.56 29.62
CA ASP A 494 9.80 -0.61 30.64
C ASP A 494 8.65 -0.38 31.64
N GLY A 495 8.99 -0.21 32.93
CA GLY A 495 8.01 -0.15 34.01
C GLY A 495 7.19 1.13 34.11
N ASP A 496 7.58 2.20 33.41
CA ASP A 496 6.90 3.52 33.40
C ASP A 496 6.51 3.90 31.99
N GLU A 497 5.20 4.10 31.76
CA GLU A 497 4.69 4.69 30.53
C GLU A 497 4.82 6.23 30.61
N ALA A 498 5.54 6.81 29.65
CA ALA A 498 5.62 8.25 29.52
C ALA A 498 4.24 8.79 29.10
N HIS A 499 3.69 9.74 29.88
CA HIS A 499 2.54 10.51 29.45
C HIS A 499 2.91 11.35 28.23
N MET A 500 2.17 11.18 27.14
CA MET A 500 2.29 11.99 25.94
C MET A 500 1.08 12.92 25.83
N ASP A 501 1.32 14.16 25.43
CA ASP A 501 0.24 15.07 25.05
C ASP A 501 -0.42 14.54 23.77
N ILE A 502 -1.71 14.27 23.86
CA ILE A 502 -2.53 13.81 22.73
C ILE A 502 -3.37 14.97 22.19
N ALA A 503 -3.69 14.94 20.91
CA ALA A 503 -4.62 15.89 20.32
C ALA A 503 -6.03 15.61 20.83
N GLU A 504 -6.66 16.60 21.44
CA GLU A 504 -8.06 16.55 21.87
C GLU A 504 -8.92 17.34 20.88
N ALA A 505 -10.11 16.79 20.53
CA ALA A 505 -11.08 17.52 19.73
C ALA A 505 -11.69 18.65 20.56
N ASP A 506 -11.76 19.87 19.98
CA ASP A 506 -12.42 21.00 20.64
C ASP A 506 -13.94 20.78 20.70
N PRO A 507 -14.55 20.73 21.91
CA PRO A 507 -16.02 20.58 22.04
C PRO A 507 -16.83 21.72 21.38
N GLN A 508 -16.22 22.89 21.15
CA GLN A 508 -16.91 24.03 20.52
C GLN A 508 -17.00 23.87 18.99
N MET A 509 -16.19 23.01 18.41
CA MET A 509 -16.11 22.76 16.99
C MET A 509 -17.43 22.17 16.44
N GLU A 510 -17.96 21.15 17.11
CA GLU A 510 -19.26 20.55 16.76
C GLU A 510 -20.37 21.60 16.78
N ALA A 511 -20.45 22.41 17.83
CA ALA A 511 -21.45 23.47 17.97
C ALA A 511 -21.33 24.58 16.91
N ALA A 512 -20.14 24.77 16.35
CA ALA A 512 -19.92 25.75 15.27
C ALA A 512 -20.26 25.21 13.88
N GLN A 513 -20.19 23.88 13.68
CA GLN A 513 -20.55 23.21 12.43
C GLN A 513 -22.07 23.00 12.32
N VAL A 514 -22.74 22.65 13.42
CA VAL A 514 -24.21 22.49 13.52
C VAL A 514 -24.91 23.86 13.49
#